data_b79e5c68fdca037e240fc52bd49453e9
#
_entry.id   b79e5c68fdca037e240fc52bd49453e9
#
_cell.length_a   1.000
_cell.length_b   1.000
_cell.length_c   1.000
_cell.angle_alpha   90.00
_cell.angle_beta   90.00
_cell.angle_gamma   90.00
#
_symmetry.space_group_name_H-M   'P 1'
#
loop_
_entity.id
_entity.type
_entity.pdbx_description
1 polymer ?
#
loop_
_entity_poly.entity_id
_entity_poly.type
_entity_poly.pdbx_seq_one_letter_code
_entity_poly.pdbx_strand_id
1 'polypeptide(L)'
;MDKHINVVLASDDNYAQHVAVVTVSILKNTKFADQLHFFVLSDDISDKKIKLIKKTVEKFNAKIEFIDIGHDKLKNIYLSGHVSRAAYFRLMIADLVPEDVKKIIYLDVDLLVCEDIFNLWKIDICKFPVGAVLDYGIITSSRMRKEKKAVIGITDSYRYFNSGVLIINVEEWRINGYGQKVLDFAQKEQLPHHDQDALNKIFMNNWYEIPLRWNVIPPVFYLFSKILLNSKFRNAAVCAKAVPAIVHYAGRYKPWEFPKYSGFNDKYYLYLSNTDFSEVNMPQPSKNMQGKSICRQIIRLKIADL
;
A
#
# COMPACT_ATOMS: atom_id res chain seq x y z
N MET A 1 6.14 9.77 -23.49
CA MET A 1 5.20 9.17 -22.52
C MET A 1 5.49 7.69 -22.47
N ASP A 2 5.59 7.11 -21.30
CA ASP A 2 5.74 5.66 -21.16
C ASP A 2 4.59 4.96 -21.86
N LYS A 3 4.93 3.97 -22.66
CA LYS A 3 3.97 3.19 -23.45
C LYS A 3 3.05 2.34 -22.58
N HIS A 4 3.45 2.13 -21.33
CA HIS A 4 2.78 1.28 -20.36
C HIS A 4 2.51 2.01 -19.05
N ILE A 5 1.46 1.58 -18.35
CA ILE A 5 1.17 1.94 -16.96
C ILE A 5 1.86 0.90 -16.09
N ASN A 6 3.00 1.26 -15.52
CA ASN A 6 3.84 0.35 -14.73
C ASN A 6 3.35 0.31 -13.28
N VAL A 7 2.94 -0.86 -12.82
CA VAL A 7 2.49 -1.10 -11.44
C VAL A 7 3.41 -2.10 -10.77
N VAL A 8 3.97 -1.74 -9.62
CA VAL A 8 4.86 -2.61 -8.84
C VAL A 8 4.14 -3.05 -7.57
N LEU A 9 4.21 -4.34 -7.29
CA LEU A 9 3.69 -5.00 -6.09
C LEU A 9 4.85 -5.75 -5.41
N ALA A 10 4.80 -5.93 -4.10
CA ALA A 10 5.78 -6.74 -3.39
C ALA A 10 5.06 -7.77 -2.50
N SER A 11 5.49 -9.03 -2.53
CA SER A 11 4.81 -10.10 -1.83
C SER A 11 5.74 -11.25 -1.49
N ASP A 12 5.46 -11.91 -0.37
CA ASP A 12 5.90 -13.27 -0.07
C ASP A 12 4.86 -14.31 -0.49
N ASP A 13 5.18 -15.59 -0.29
CA ASP A 13 4.28 -16.69 -0.65
C ASP A 13 2.95 -16.63 0.11
N ASN A 14 2.94 -16.22 1.37
CA ASN A 14 1.72 -16.13 2.18
C ASN A 14 0.71 -15.12 1.64
N TYR A 15 1.21 -14.04 1.05
CA TYR A 15 0.40 -12.96 0.50
C TYR A 15 0.18 -13.04 -1.02
N ALA A 16 0.67 -14.08 -1.69
CA ALA A 16 0.55 -14.26 -3.15
C ALA A 16 -0.91 -14.21 -3.66
N GLN A 17 -1.87 -14.74 -2.90
CA GLN A 17 -3.29 -14.62 -3.21
C GLN A 17 -3.75 -13.17 -3.30
N HIS A 18 -3.24 -12.32 -2.43
CA HIS A 18 -3.63 -10.90 -2.38
C HIS A 18 -3.07 -10.12 -3.58
N VAL A 19 -1.92 -10.54 -4.14
CA VAL A 19 -1.42 -10.05 -5.42
C VAL A 19 -2.47 -10.26 -6.52
N ALA A 20 -3.06 -11.45 -6.62
CA ALA A 20 -4.11 -11.72 -7.60
C ALA A 20 -5.36 -10.84 -7.37
N VAL A 21 -5.76 -10.62 -6.11
CA VAL A 21 -6.92 -9.79 -5.77
C VAL A 21 -6.68 -8.33 -6.16
N VAL A 22 -5.51 -7.77 -5.84
CA VAL A 22 -5.15 -6.39 -6.21
C VAL A 22 -5.12 -6.24 -7.73
N THR A 23 -4.44 -7.12 -8.45
CA THR A 23 -4.36 -7.05 -9.92
C THR A 23 -5.74 -7.13 -10.57
N VAL A 24 -6.62 -8.04 -10.12
CA VAL A 24 -8.01 -8.12 -10.62
C VAL A 24 -8.80 -6.86 -10.29
N SER A 25 -8.61 -6.27 -9.10
CA SER A 25 -9.29 -5.03 -8.75
C SER A 25 -8.89 -3.87 -9.67
N ILE A 26 -7.61 -3.79 -10.09
CA ILE A 26 -7.13 -2.81 -11.06
C ILE A 26 -7.74 -3.11 -12.44
N LEU A 27 -7.60 -4.34 -12.93
CA LEU A 27 -7.99 -4.76 -14.27
C LEU A 27 -9.49 -4.61 -14.55
N LYS A 28 -10.33 -4.82 -13.52
CA LYS A 28 -11.78 -4.64 -13.64
C LYS A 28 -12.26 -3.18 -13.59
N ASN A 29 -11.43 -2.27 -13.09
CA ASN A 29 -11.78 -0.86 -12.94
C ASN A 29 -11.06 0.06 -13.93
N THR A 30 -10.27 -0.48 -14.86
CA THR A 30 -9.61 0.30 -15.91
C THR A 30 -10.14 -0.03 -17.31
N LYS A 31 -10.05 0.95 -18.19
CA LYS A 31 -10.27 0.77 -19.66
C LYS A 31 -8.97 0.49 -20.43
N PHE A 32 -7.82 0.50 -19.74
CA PHE A 32 -6.48 0.41 -20.32
C PHE A 32 -5.73 -0.85 -19.85
N ALA A 33 -6.46 -1.97 -19.74
CA ALA A 33 -5.89 -3.22 -19.24
C ALA A 33 -4.69 -3.71 -20.07
N ASP A 34 -4.76 -3.54 -21.39
CA ASP A 34 -3.71 -3.89 -22.36
C ASP A 34 -2.44 -3.01 -22.26
N GLN A 35 -2.54 -1.85 -21.59
CA GLN A 35 -1.41 -0.98 -21.32
C GLN A 35 -0.79 -1.22 -19.94
N LEU A 36 -1.40 -2.07 -19.10
CA LEU A 36 -0.89 -2.38 -17.77
C LEU A 36 0.28 -3.36 -17.85
N HIS A 37 1.35 -3.01 -17.14
CA HIS A 37 2.49 -3.87 -16.90
C HIS A 37 2.74 -3.98 -15.40
N PHE A 38 2.49 -5.17 -14.86
CA PHE A 38 2.72 -5.48 -13.46
C PHE A 38 4.10 -6.07 -13.25
N PHE A 39 4.84 -5.56 -12.27
CA PHE A 39 6.06 -6.14 -11.73
C PHE A 39 5.78 -6.62 -10.32
N VAL A 40 5.99 -7.90 -10.04
CA VAL A 40 5.84 -8.47 -8.70
C VAL A 40 7.22 -8.75 -8.14
N LEU A 41 7.62 -7.98 -7.13
CA LEU A 41 8.84 -8.23 -6.37
C LEU A 41 8.59 -9.41 -5.43
N SER A 42 9.18 -10.56 -5.77
CA SER A 42 8.90 -11.84 -5.13
C SER A 42 9.87 -12.12 -3.99
N ASP A 43 9.34 -12.42 -2.80
CA ASP A 43 10.04 -13.04 -1.71
C ASP A 43 9.65 -14.52 -1.64
N ASP A 44 10.24 -15.33 -2.53
CA ASP A 44 10.08 -16.79 -2.55
C ASP A 44 8.64 -17.27 -2.83
N ILE A 45 7.92 -16.60 -3.70
CA ILE A 45 6.59 -17.04 -4.13
C ILE A 45 6.72 -18.34 -4.92
N SER A 46 5.99 -19.37 -4.51
CA SER A 46 6.03 -20.68 -5.15
C SER A 46 5.54 -20.65 -6.60
N ASP A 47 6.15 -21.47 -7.46
CA ASP A 47 5.80 -21.58 -8.88
C ASP A 47 4.31 -21.85 -9.12
N LYS A 48 3.69 -22.63 -8.24
CA LYS A 48 2.24 -22.92 -8.29
C LYS A 48 1.44 -21.63 -8.17
N LYS A 49 1.76 -20.75 -7.22
CA LYS A 49 1.04 -19.48 -7.00
C LYS A 49 1.36 -18.48 -8.09
N ILE A 50 2.62 -18.41 -8.56
CA ILE A 50 3.01 -17.61 -9.72
C ILE A 50 2.16 -17.97 -10.94
N LYS A 51 1.99 -19.26 -11.25
CA LYS A 51 1.15 -19.73 -12.36
C LYS A 51 -0.31 -19.29 -12.20
N LEU A 52 -0.88 -19.37 -11.00
CA LEU A 52 -2.25 -18.92 -10.74
C LEU A 52 -2.42 -17.40 -10.94
N ILE A 53 -1.45 -16.60 -10.48
CA ILE A 53 -1.47 -15.14 -10.66
C ILE A 53 -1.35 -14.80 -12.16
N LYS A 54 -0.38 -15.40 -12.88
CA LYS A 54 -0.20 -15.19 -14.32
C LYS A 54 -1.48 -15.51 -15.08
N LYS A 55 -2.05 -16.69 -14.86
CA LYS A 55 -3.31 -17.12 -15.50
C LYS A 55 -4.47 -16.16 -15.22
N THR A 56 -4.53 -15.60 -13.99
CA THR A 56 -5.54 -14.59 -13.63
C THR A 56 -5.38 -13.31 -14.45
N VAL A 57 -4.15 -12.80 -14.60
CA VAL A 57 -3.86 -11.53 -15.28
C VAL A 57 -3.98 -11.65 -16.81
N GLU A 58 -3.56 -12.77 -17.36
CA GLU A 58 -3.63 -13.08 -18.81
C GLU A 58 -5.06 -13.01 -19.37
N LYS A 59 -6.08 -13.30 -18.56
CA LYS A 59 -7.50 -13.17 -18.95
C LYS A 59 -7.88 -11.73 -19.35
N PHE A 60 -7.10 -10.75 -18.98
CA PHE A 60 -7.34 -9.33 -19.24
C PHE A 60 -6.38 -8.73 -20.27
N ASN A 61 -5.54 -9.55 -20.92
CA ASN A 61 -4.50 -9.11 -21.88
C ASN A 61 -3.46 -8.14 -21.27
N ALA A 62 -3.28 -8.13 -19.95
CA ALA A 62 -2.26 -7.35 -19.26
C ALA A 62 -0.95 -8.15 -19.12
N LYS A 63 0.16 -7.42 -18.93
CA LYS A 63 1.48 -8.04 -18.71
C LYS A 63 1.76 -8.17 -17.22
N ILE A 64 2.41 -9.27 -16.84
CA ILE A 64 2.91 -9.46 -15.47
C ILE A 64 4.27 -10.18 -15.49
N GLU A 65 5.22 -9.63 -14.75
CA GLU A 65 6.55 -10.17 -14.57
C GLU A 65 6.85 -10.34 -13.08
N PHE A 66 7.57 -11.40 -12.74
CA PHE A 66 8.04 -11.67 -11.38
C PHE A 66 9.53 -11.45 -11.31
N ILE A 67 9.96 -10.63 -10.35
CA ILE A 67 11.37 -10.34 -10.08
C ILE A 67 11.69 -10.95 -8.72
N ASP A 68 12.48 -12.03 -8.73
CA ASP A 68 12.97 -12.66 -7.50
C ASP A 68 14.07 -11.79 -6.88
N ILE A 69 13.90 -11.43 -5.60
CA ILE A 69 14.84 -10.56 -4.90
C ILE A 69 15.98 -11.35 -4.26
N GLY A 70 15.77 -12.64 -4.01
CA GLY A 70 16.73 -13.49 -3.31
C GLY A 70 16.90 -13.13 -1.82
N HIS A 71 17.27 -14.14 -1.03
CA HIS A 71 17.36 -13.98 0.44
C HIS A 71 18.50 -13.08 0.92
N ASP A 72 19.50 -12.82 0.09
CA ASP A 72 20.76 -12.19 0.51
C ASP A 72 20.69 -10.67 0.59
N LYS A 73 19.83 -10.03 -0.19
CA LYS A 73 19.80 -8.56 -0.32
C LYS A 73 19.35 -7.80 0.93
N LEU A 74 18.62 -8.44 1.85
CA LEU A 74 18.03 -7.80 3.03
C LEU A 74 18.31 -8.55 4.34
N LYS A 75 19.45 -9.25 4.45
CA LYS A 75 19.80 -10.07 5.63
C LYS A 75 19.88 -9.28 6.94
N ASN A 76 20.20 -8.00 6.90
CA ASN A 76 20.49 -7.18 8.08
C ASN A 76 19.39 -6.16 8.42
N ILE A 77 18.17 -6.34 7.88
CA ILE A 77 17.06 -5.43 8.16
C ILE A 77 16.36 -5.84 9.44
N TYR A 78 16.11 -4.85 10.29
CA TYR A 78 15.29 -5.03 11.48
C TYR A 78 13.83 -5.27 11.08
N LEU A 79 13.33 -6.46 11.42
CA LEU A 79 11.93 -6.85 11.24
C LEU A 79 11.26 -6.99 12.60
N SER A 80 10.12 -6.36 12.80
CA SER A 80 9.33 -6.52 14.02
C SER A 80 7.83 -6.67 13.71
N GLY A 81 7.11 -7.36 14.59
CA GLY A 81 5.67 -7.52 14.47
C GLY A 81 5.23 -8.39 13.30
N HIS A 82 4.38 -7.86 12.42
CA HIS A 82 3.78 -8.56 11.28
C HIS A 82 4.35 -8.11 9.93
N VAL A 83 5.46 -7.36 9.93
CA VAL A 83 6.06 -6.84 8.70
C VAL A 83 6.98 -7.87 8.10
N SER A 84 6.72 -8.28 6.85
CA SER A 84 7.60 -9.16 6.09
C SER A 84 8.75 -8.39 5.44
N ARG A 85 9.80 -9.12 5.00
CA ARG A 85 10.89 -8.52 4.19
C ARG A 85 10.36 -7.86 2.92
N ALA A 86 9.30 -8.38 2.34
CA ALA A 86 8.69 -7.85 1.14
C ALA A 86 8.31 -6.36 1.27
N ALA A 87 8.00 -5.87 2.48
CA ALA A 87 7.74 -4.45 2.72
C ALA A 87 8.94 -3.56 2.37
N TYR A 88 10.16 -4.04 2.54
CA TYR A 88 11.38 -3.30 2.22
C TYR A 88 11.76 -3.34 0.74
N PHE A 89 11.17 -4.24 -0.06
CA PHE A 89 11.47 -4.33 -1.49
C PHE A 89 11.13 -3.05 -2.25
N ARG A 90 10.13 -2.29 -1.74
CA ARG A 90 9.81 -0.97 -2.32
C ARG A 90 10.98 0.02 -2.30
N LEU A 91 11.94 -0.17 -1.42
CA LEU A 91 13.11 0.71 -1.34
C LEU A 91 14.10 0.47 -2.49
N MET A 92 14.08 -0.72 -3.09
CA MET A 92 14.98 -1.13 -4.17
C MET A 92 14.34 -1.06 -5.56
N ILE A 93 13.11 -0.57 -5.68
CA ILE A 93 12.33 -0.60 -6.93
C ILE A 93 13.13 -0.02 -8.10
N ALA A 94 13.78 1.13 -7.91
CA ALA A 94 14.49 1.81 -8.97
C ALA A 94 15.63 0.98 -9.58
N ASP A 95 16.24 0.09 -8.79
CA ASP A 95 17.31 -0.79 -9.20
C ASP A 95 16.83 -2.13 -9.77
N LEU A 96 15.54 -2.44 -9.56
CA LEU A 96 14.96 -3.74 -9.92
C LEU A 96 14.12 -3.70 -11.19
N VAL A 97 13.46 -2.57 -11.47
CA VAL A 97 12.66 -2.44 -12.71
C VAL A 97 13.57 -2.14 -13.90
N PRO A 98 13.15 -2.50 -15.14
CA PRO A 98 13.92 -2.24 -16.37
C PRO A 98 14.38 -0.79 -16.51
N GLU A 99 15.53 -0.58 -17.18
CA GLU A 99 16.15 0.75 -17.29
C GLU A 99 15.30 1.79 -18.02
N ASP A 100 14.47 1.36 -18.96
CA ASP A 100 13.55 2.20 -19.72
C ASP A 100 12.31 2.64 -18.91
N VAL A 101 12.05 2.02 -17.75
CA VAL A 101 10.97 2.42 -16.85
C VAL A 101 11.36 3.67 -16.08
N LYS A 102 10.64 4.77 -16.33
CA LYS A 102 10.91 6.08 -15.71
C LYS A 102 9.96 6.43 -14.57
N LYS A 103 8.77 5.86 -14.57
CA LYS A 103 7.72 6.09 -13.60
C LYS A 103 7.02 4.79 -13.25
N ILE A 104 6.63 4.63 -12.00
CA ILE A 104 5.82 3.51 -11.54
C ILE A 104 4.76 3.96 -10.53
N ILE A 105 3.71 3.16 -10.37
CA ILE A 105 2.83 3.15 -9.21
C ILE A 105 3.22 1.94 -8.37
N TYR A 106 3.63 2.15 -7.13
CA TYR A 106 3.78 1.09 -6.14
C TYR A 106 2.50 0.95 -5.32
N LEU A 107 2.05 -0.28 -5.11
CA LEU A 107 0.89 -0.61 -4.29
C LEU A 107 1.22 -1.75 -3.33
N ASP A 108 0.81 -1.60 -2.07
CA ASP A 108 0.75 -2.75 -1.15
C ASP A 108 -0.28 -3.78 -1.64
N VAL A 109 -0.13 -5.03 -1.24
CA VAL A 109 -1.03 -6.10 -1.68
C VAL A 109 -2.26 -6.29 -0.79
N ASP A 110 -2.38 -5.51 0.26
CA ASP A 110 -3.52 -5.49 1.18
C ASP A 110 -4.49 -4.33 0.90
N LEU A 111 -4.74 -4.06 -0.37
CA LEU A 111 -5.65 -3.00 -0.80
C LEU A 111 -6.55 -3.43 -1.97
N LEU A 112 -7.55 -2.60 -2.27
CA LEU A 112 -8.41 -2.74 -3.46
C LEU A 112 -8.44 -1.43 -4.22
N VAL A 113 -8.25 -1.50 -5.53
CA VAL A 113 -8.43 -0.36 -6.44
C VAL A 113 -9.89 -0.35 -6.91
N CYS A 114 -10.60 0.74 -6.63
CA CYS A 114 -12.03 0.91 -6.90
C CYS A 114 -12.32 1.92 -8.01
N GLU A 115 -11.29 2.52 -8.60
CA GLU A 115 -11.36 3.49 -9.68
C GLU A 115 -10.30 3.18 -10.75
N ASP A 116 -10.42 3.77 -11.94
CA ASP A 116 -9.43 3.61 -13.00
C ASP A 116 -8.05 4.12 -12.55
N ILE A 117 -7.10 3.19 -12.45
CA ILE A 117 -5.71 3.47 -12.02
C ILE A 117 -5.01 4.47 -12.95
N PHE A 118 -5.47 4.62 -14.18
CA PHE A 118 -4.97 5.62 -15.11
C PHE A 118 -5.14 7.05 -14.56
N ASN A 119 -6.15 7.29 -13.71
CA ASN A 119 -6.32 8.60 -13.08
C ASN A 119 -5.23 8.89 -12.04
N LEU A 120 -4.69 7.87 -11.37
CA LEU A 120 -3.50 8.00 -10.52
C LEU A 120 -2.22 8.14 -11.36
N TRP A 121 -2.11 7.36 -12.45
CA TRP A 121 -0.98 7.42 -13.37
C TRP A 121 -0.78 8.79 -13.99
N LYS A 122 -1.85 9.52 -14.32
CA LYS A 122 -1.79 10.87 -14.92
C LYS A 122 -1.27 11.94 -13.98
N ILE A 123 -1.22 11.72 -12.67
CA ILE A 123 -0.70 12.71 -11.73
C ILE A 123 0.77 12.98 -12.05
N ASP A 124 1.08 14.23 -12.37
CA ASP A 124 2.43 14.65 -12.66
C ASP A 124 3.19 14.92 -11.35
N ILE A 125 4.28 14.18 -11.16
CA ILE A 125 5.20 14.32 -10.03
C ILE A 125 6.63 14.65 -10.48
N CYS A 126 6.83 15.12 -11.72
CA CYS A 126 8.17 15.27 -12.30
C CYS A 126 9.14 16.13 -11.44
N LYS A 127 8.62 17.01 -10.59
CA LYS A 127 9.40 17.85 -9.66
C LYS A 127 9.70 17.19 -8.32
N PHE A 128 9.20 15.98 -8.10
CA PHE A 128 9.32 15.27 -6.83
C PHE A 128 9.79 13.84 -7.06
N PRO A 129 10.61 13.28 -6.16
CA PRO A 129 11.04 11.89 -6.24
C PRO A 129 9.88 10.92 -5.96
N VAL A 130 8.89 11.33 -5.18
CA VAL A 130 7.76 10.50 -4.79
C VAL A 130 6.48 11.31 -4.63
N GLY A 131 5.37 10.74 -5.12
CA GLY A 131 4.01 11.16 -4.77
C GLY A 131 3.40 10.14 -3.81
N ALA A 132 2.73 10.62 -2.76
CA ALA A 132 2.16 9.77 -1.72
C ALA A 132 0.91 10.39 -1.09
N VAL A 133 0.17 9.62 -0.31
CA VAL A 133 -1.01 10.06 0.41
C VAL A 133 -0.69 10.23 1.90
N LEU A 134 -1.20 11.30 2.51
CA LEU A 134 -1.07 11.52 3.96
C LEU A 134 -1.50 10.29 4.77
N ASP A 135 -0.68 9.89 5.74
CA ASP A 135 -1.10 8.88 6.72
C ASP A 135 -2.07 9.50 7.72
N TYR A 136 -3.36 9.27 7.45
CA TYR A 136 -4.43 9.84 8.26
C TYR A 136 -4.40 9.37 9.72
N GLY A 137 -3.89 8.16 9.98
CA GLY A 137 -3.72 7.65 11.34
C GLY A 137 -2.65 8.41 12.12
N ILE A 138 -1.52 8.71 11.50
CA ILE A 138 -0.42 9.46 12.12
C ILE A 138 -0.83 10.92 12.34
N ILE A 139 -1.34 11.60 11.31
CA ILE A 139 -1.66 13.03 11.40
C ILE A 139 -2.79 13.35 12.36
N THR A 140 -3.70 12.40 12.61
CA THR A 140 -4.84 12.58 13.54
C THR A 140 -4.51 12.21 14.98
N SER A 141 -3.39 11.55 15.23
CA SER A 141 -2.96 11.09 16.55
C SER A 141 -1.83 11.96 17.12
N SER A 142 -2.12 12.75 18.16
CA SER A 142 -1.09 13.54 18.86
C SER A 142 0.04 12.67 19.43
N ARG A 143 -0.30 11.47 19.93
CA ARG A 143 0.68 10.49 20.43
C ARG A 143 1.62 10.04 19.32
N MET A 144 1.08 9.63 18.15
CA MET A 144 1.90 9.14 17.05
C MET A 144 2.75 10.25 16.43
N ARG A 145 2.23 11.48 16.32
CA ARG A 145 3.04 12.62 15.88
C ARG A 145 4.23 12.90 16.81
N LYS A 146 4.03 12.84 18.14
CA LYS A 146 5.12 12.95 19.12
C LYS A 146 6.17 11.86 18.94
N GLU A 147 5.72 10.62 18.72
CA GLU A 147 6.61 9.49 18.43
C GLU A 147 7.44 9.74 17.17
N LYS A 148 6.82 10.15 16.06
CA LYS A 148 7.54 10.45 14.81
C LYS A 148 8.51 11.61 14.94
N LYS A 149 8.16 12.64 15.73
CA LYS A 149 9.07 13.73 16.08
C LYS A 149 10.32 13.23 16.79
N ALA A 150 10.16 12.31 17.75
CA ALA A 150 11.27 11.73 18.50
C ALA A 150 12.14 10.79 17.64
N VAL A 151 11.51 9.96 16.81
CA VAL A 151 12.20 8.90 16.05
C VAL A 151 12.89 9.41 14.80
N ILE A 152 12.19 10.19 13.97
CA ILE A 152 12.72 10.65 12.67
C ILE A 152 12.88 12.18 12.58
N GLY A 153 12.60 12.91 13.65
CA GLY A 153 12.85 14.35 13.73
C GLY A 153 11.89 15.20 12.88
N ILE A 154 10.65 14.74 12.65
CA ILE A 154 9.66 15.57 11.94
C ILE A 154 9.28 16.81 12.75
N THR A 155 8.96 17.89 12.06
CA THR A 155 8.43 19.11 12.68
C THR A 155 6.92 19.00 12.94
N ASP A 156 6.36 19.90 13.75
CA ASP A 156 4.92 19.92 14.03
C ASP A 156 4.07 20.23 12.76
N SER A 157 4.65 20.92 11.79
CA SER A 157 4.04 21.23 10.49
C SER A 157 4.23 20.15 9.44
N TYR A 158 5.06 19.12 9.72
CA TYR A 158 5.35 18.06 8.77
C TYR A 158 4.14 17.18 8.51
N ARG A 159 3.94 16.87 7.23
CA ARG A 159 2.88 15.98 6.76
C ARG A 159 3.47 14.61 6.46
N TYR A 160 3.21 13.66 7.32
CA TYR A 160 3.70 12.29 7.23
C TYR A 160 2.83 11.48 6.25
N PHE A 161 3.44 10.79 5.28
CA PHE A 161 2.72 9.99 4.29
C PHE A 161 2.73 8.49 4.61
N ASN A 162 1.70 7.79 4.12
CA ASN A 162 1.62 6.33 4.14
C ASN A 162 2.35 5.75 2.91
N SER A 163 3.14 4.68 3.11
CA SER A 163 3.98 4.08 2.07
C SER A 163 3.27 3.02 1.20
N GLY A 164 2.00 2.71 1.47
CA GLY A 164 1.28 1.64 0.75
C GLY A 164 0.76 2.01 -0.63
N VAL A 165 0.73 3.30 -0.99
CA VAL A 165 0.42 3.81 -2.33
C VAL A 165 1.41 4.91 -2.66
N LEU A 166 2.29 4.65 -3.63
CA LEU A 166 3.31 5.61 -4.06
C LEU A 166 3.30 5.76 -5.59
N ILE A 167 3.50 6.97 -6.06
CA ILE A 167 3.98 7.23 -7.43
C ILE A 167 5.48 7.50 -7.29
N ILE A 168 6.32 6.76 -7.98
CA ILE A 168 7.77 6.91 -7.89
C ILE A 168 8.32 7.43 -9.22
N ASN A 169 9.08 8.51 -9.15
CA ASN A 169 9.92 8.99 -10.24
C ASN A 169 11.21 8.17 -10.23
N VAL A 170 11.23 7.09 -11.01
CA VAL A 170 12.33 6.12 -11.03
C VAL A 170 13.63 6.74 -11.51
N GLU A 171 13.56 7.67 -12.45
CA GLU A 171 14.72 8.40 -12.98
C GLU A 171 15.39 9.23 -11.87
N GLU A 172 14.61 10.00 -11.11
CA GLU A 172 15.09 10.76 -9.95
C GLU A 172 15.66 9.84 -8.86
N TRP A 173 15.02 8.68 -8.62
CA TRP A 173 15.53 7.72 -7.64
C TRP A 173 16.89 7.19 -8.03
N ARG A 174 17.10 6.84 -9.30
CA ARG A 174 18.38 6.35 -9.83
C ARG A 174 19.47 7.41 -9.76
N ILE A 175 19.20 8.61 -10.30
CA ILE A 175 20.17 9.71 -10.34
C ILE A 175 20.64 10.07 -8.92
N ASN A 176 19.76 10.10 -7.95
CA ASN A 176 20.07 10.53 -6.59
C ASN A 176 20.41 9.37 -5.64
N GLY A 177 20.33 8.11 -6.07
CA GLY A 177 20.56 6.94 -5.23
C GLY A 177 19.60 6.86 -4.02
N TYR A 178 18.33 7.25 -4.20
CA TYR A 178 17.39 7.32 -3.08
C TYR A 178 17.12 5.95 -2.48
N GLY A 179 17.04 4.88 -3.28
CA GLY A 179 16.85 3.53 -2.80
C GLY A 179 17.88 3.15 -1.73
N GLN A 180 19.17 3.33 -2.04
CA GLN A 180 20.25 3.05 -1.09
C GLN A 180 20.21 3.96 0.14
N LYS A 181 19.93 5.26 -0.03
CA LYS A 181 19.85 6.20 1.09
C LYS A 181 18.76 5.82 2.09
N VAL A 182 17.57 5.43 1.59
CA VAL A 182 16.46 4.99 2.45
C VAL A 182 16.80 3.68 3.14
N LEU A 183 17.39 2.73 2.40
CA LEU A 183 17.81 1.44 2.92
C LEU A 183 18.86 1.58 4.03
N ASP A 184 19.90 2.39 3.80
CA ASP A 184 20.95 2.68 4.79
C ASP A 184 20.39 3.26 6.09
N PHE A 185 19.41 4.15 5.98
CA PHE A 185 18.74 4.70 7.15
C PHE A 185 17.90 3.64 7.88
N ALA A 186 17.12 2.84 7.13
CA ALA A 186 16.30 1.77 7.70
C ALA A 186 17.11 0.68 8.41
N GLN A 187 18.35 0.42 7.96
CA GLN A 187 19.24 -0.57 8.59
C GLN A 187 19.89 -0.08 9.89
N LYS A 188 20.11 1.24 10.00
CA LYS A 188 20.79 1.84 11.18
C LYS A 188 19.86 2.06 12.35
N GLU A 189 18.56 2.20 12.09
CA GLU A 189 17.59 2.65 13.08
C GLU A 189 16.50 1.59 13.33
N GLN A 190 16.10 1.41 14.59
CA GLN A 190 14.95 0.58 14.92
C GLN A 190 13.66 1.41 14.77
N LEU A 191 13.12 1.40 13.57
CA LEU A 191 11.99 2.25 13.20
C LEU A 191 10.65 1.57 13.51
N PRO A 192 9.75 2.20 14.29
CA PRO A 192 8.44 1.64 14.64
C PRO A 192 7.53 1.37 13.44
N HIS A 193 7.65 2.16 12.38
CA HIS A 193 6.94 1.97 11.12
C HIS A 193 7.89 1.65 9.96
N HIS A 194 8.99 0.98 10.26
CA HIS A 194 9.92 0.35 9.32
C HIS A 194 10.28 1.23 8.10
N ASP A 195 10.02 0.74 6.90
CA ASP A 195 10.25 1.40 5.62
C ASP A 195 9.51 2.74 5.50
N GLN A 196 8.30 2.85 6.06
CA GLN A 196 7.52 4.08 6.01
C GLN A 196 8.20 5.22 6.77
N ASP A 197 8.79 4.96 7.95
CA ASP A 197 9.56 5.96 8.70
C ASP A 197 10.82 6.38 7.92
N ALA A 198 11.51 5.42 7.32
CA ALA A 198 12.72 5.70 6.54
C ALA A 198 12.40 6.57 5.30
N LEU A 199 11.36 6.24 4.56
CA LEU A 199 10.90 7.03 3.41
C LEU A 199 10.52 8.46 3.84
N ASN A 200 9.75 8.61 4.92
CA ASN A 200 9.36 9.91 5.44
C ASN A 200 10.56 10.74 5.94
N LYS A 201 11.62 10.09 6.44
CA LYS A 201 12.86 10.77 6.82
C LYS A 201 13.62 11.32 5.61
N ILE A 202 13.81 10.48 4.60
CA ILE A 202 14.63 10.83 3.43
C ILE A 202 13.91 11.85 2.52
N PHE A 203 12.59 11.69 2.36
CA PHE A 203 11.78 12.59 1.52
C PHE A 203 11.12 13.73 2.31
N MET A 204 11.60 14.03 3.52
CA MET A 204 11.06 15.12 4.33
C MET A 204 11.01 16.43 3.51
N ASN A 205 9.79 17.00 3.37
CA ASN A 205 9.50 18.20 2.59
C ASN A 205 9.77 18.11 1.07
N ASN A 206 10.07 16.93 0.53
CA ASN A 206 10.33 16.71 -0.90
C ASN A 206 9.49 15.57 -1.47
N TRP A 207 8.15 15.68 -1.34
CA TRP A 207 7.20 14.73 -1.90
C TRP A 207 5.91 15.43 -2.33
N TYR A 208 5.21 14.85 -3.30
CA TYR A 208 3.94 15.36 -3.83
C TYR A 208 2.76 14.74 -3.06
N GLU A 209 1.84 15.57 -2.54
CA GLU A 209 0.65 15.08 -1.86
C GLU A 209 -0.44 14.67 -2.84
N ILE A 210 -0.74 13.38 -2.87
CA ILE A 210 -1.84 12.78 -3.62
C ILE A 210 -3.13 12.89 -2.78
N PRO A 211 -4.30 13.14 -3.41
CA PRO A 211 -5.58 13.21 -2.69
C PRO A 211 -5.88 11.96 -1.85
N LEU A 212 -6.44 12.17 -0.65
CA LEU A 212 -6.68 11.12 0.37
C LEU A 212 -7.47 9.91 -0.14
N ARG A 213 -8.35 10.11 -1.12
CA ARG A 213 -9.14 9.02 -1.71
C ARG A 213 -8.31 7.92 -2.39
N TRP A 214 -7.05 8.20 -2.72
CA TRP A 214 -6.11 7.23 -3.32
C TRP A 214 -5.40 6.34 -2.31
N ASN A 215 -5.64 6.51 -1.00
CA ASN A 215 -5.16 5.59 0.02
C ASN A 215 -6.02 5.70 1.28
N VAL A 216 -7.23 5.14 1.22
CA VAL A 216 -8.22 5.22 2.30
C VAL A 216 -7.96 4.10 3.30
N ILE A 217 -7.20 4.42 4.35
CA ILE A 217 -6.85 3.51 5.44
C ILE A 217 -7.92 3.50 6.56
N PRO A 218 -7.99 2.47 7.44
CA PRO A 218 -9.01 2.33 8.47
C PRO A 218 -9.28 3.57 9.34
N PRO A 219 -8.27 4.37 9.76
CA PRO A 219 -8.52 5.58 10.55
C PRO A 219 -9.44 6.62 9.89
N VAL A 220 -9.55 6.65 8.55
CA VAL A 220 -10.46 7.54 7.82
C VAL A 220 -11.93 7.23 8.14
N PHE A 221 -12.24 5.97 8.47
CA PHE A 221 -13.59 5.52 8.80
C PHE A 221 -13.98 5.75 10.27
N TYR A 222 -13.05 6.16 11.16
CA TYR A 222 -13.36 6.33 12.57
C TYR A 222 -14.05 7.67 12.86
N LEU A 223 -15.10 7.64 13.70
CA LEU A 223 -15.87 8.83 14.08
C LEU A 223 -15.01 9.91 14.74
N PHE A 224 -14.10 9.52 15.62
CA PHE A 224 -13.25 10.46 16.36
C PHE A 224 -12.30 11.27 15.46
N SER A 225 -11.93 10.73 14.30
CA SER A 225 -11.14 11.46 13.33
C SER A 225 -11.88 12.69 12.77
N LYS A 226 -13.22 12.67 12.74
CA LYS A 226 -14.05 13.78 12.27
C LYS A 226 -14.15 14.94 13.27
N ILE A 227 -14.02 14.66 14.58
CA ILE A 227 -14.29 15.64 15.65
C ILE A 227 -13.05 16.48 15.97
N LEU A 228 -11.86 15.89 15.91
CA LEU A 228 -10.62 16.48 16.40
C LEU A 228 -9.80 17.22 15.32
N LEU A 229 -10.23 17.21 14.06
CA LEU A 229 -9.48 17.79 12.95
C LEU A 229 -10.00 19.17 12.55
N ASN A 230 -9.09 19.95 11.95
CA ASN A 230 -9.51 21.15 11.26
C ASN A 230 -10.45 20.81 10.07
N SER A 231 -11.21 21.78 9.59
CA SER A 231 -12.22 21.59 8.55
C SER A 231 -11.67 20.96 7.26
N LYS A 232 -10.43 21.31 6.88
CA LYS A 232 -9.77 20.80 5.66
C LYS A 232 -9.57 19.28 5.70
N PHE A 233 -9.00 18.74 6.77
CA PHE A 233 -8.78 17.30 6.91
C PHE A 233 -10.09 16.54 7.08
N ARG A 234 -11.07 17.12 7.76
CA ARG A 234 -12.40 16.57 7.91
C ARG A 234 -13.11 16.40 6.57
N ASN A 235 -13.13 17.45 5.76
CA ASN A 235 -13.76 17.43 4.45
C ASN A 235 -13.08 16.42 3.51
N ALA A 236 -11.74 16.38 3.51
CA ALA A 236 -10.99 15.39 2.74
C ALA A 236 -11.35 13.94 3.14
N ALA A 237 -11.52 13.67 4.46
CA ALA A 237 -11.91 12.35 4.95
C ALA A 237 -13.34 11.98 4.55
N VAL A 238 -14.29 12.92 4.64
CA VAL A 238 -15.69 12.71 4.22
C VAL A 238 -15.74 12.36 2.73
N CYS A 239 -15.08 13.14 1.89
CA CYS A 239 -15.03 12.87 0.45
C CYS A 239 -14.35 11.53 0.13
N ALA A 240 -13.23 11.23 0.79
CA ALA A 240 -12.48 9.99 0.56
C ALA A 240 -13.28 8.76 1.01
N LYS A 241 -14.03 8.84 2.13
CA LYS A 241 -14.91 7.76 2.60
C LYS A 241 -16.07 7.51 1.63
N ALA A 242 -16.68 8.56 1.10
CA ALA A 242 -17.84 8.46 0.22
C ALA A 242 -17.49 7.80 -1.13
N VAL A 243 -16.36 8.16 -1.72
CA VAL A 243 -15.91 7.66 -3.03
C VAL A 243 -14.41 7.32 -2.96
N PRO A 244 -14.02 6.23 -2.30
CA PRO A 244 -12.63 5.81 -2.25
C PRO A 244 -12.17 5.32 -3.63
N ALA A 245 -11.01 5.81 -4.08
CA ALA A 245 -10.35 5.29 -5.27
C ALA A 245 -9.52 4.04 -4.95
N ILE A 246 -8.86 4.04 -3.77
CA ILE A 246 -8.19 2.86 -3.22
C ILE A 246 -8.60 2.70 -1.76
N VAL A 247 -9.09 1.49 -1.42
CA VAL A 247 -9.33 1.05 -0.04
C VAL A 247 -8.14 0.23 0.39
N HIS A 248 -7.44 0.67 1.43
CA HIS A 248 -6.25 0.00 1.95
C HIS A 248 -6.53 -0.57 3.34
N TYR A 249 -6.45 -1.88 3.47
CA TYR A 249 -6.63 -2.61 4.74
C TYR A 249 -5.38 -2.52 5.63
N ALA A 250 -4.79 -1.32 5.70
CA ALA A 250 -3.59 -1.07 6.49
C ALA A 250 -3.77 -1.48 7.96
N GLY A 251 -2.70 -2.04 8.54
CA GLY A 251 -2.69 -2.47 9.93
C GLY A 251 -3.12 -3.93 10.13
N ARG A 252 -3.43 -4.28 11.38
CA ARG A 252 -3.55 -5.65 11.86
C ARG A 252 -4.77 -6.42 11.34
N TYR A 253 -5.86 -5.73 11.03
CA TYR A 253 -7.14 -6.38 10.78
C TYR A 253 -7.42 -6.47 9.28
N LYS A 254 -7.29 -7.65 8.73
CA LYS A 254 -7.42 -7.91 7.29
C LYS A 254 -8.80 -8.56 6.98
N PRO A 255 -9.41 -8.27 5.83
CA PRO A 255 -10.70 -8.87 5.46
C PRO A 255 -10.68 -10.40 5.41
N TRP A 256 -9.56 -10.98 5.04
CA TRP A 256 -9.39 -12.44 4.97
C TRP A 256 -9.19 -13.13 6.32
N GLU A 257 -8.91 -12.38 7.37
CA GLU A 257 -8.87 -12.89 8.75
C GLU A 257 -10.16 -12.55 9.52
N PHE A 258 -10.88 -11.50 9.07
CA PHE A 258 -11.96 -10.85 9.80
C PHE A 258 -13.10 -10.45 8.87
N PRO A 259 -13.90 -11.42 8.38
CA PRO A 259 -14.85 -11.21 7.29
C PRO A 259 -15.99 -10.21 7.58
N LYS A 260 -16.18 -9.76 8.81
CA LYS A 260 -17.25 -8.80 9.20
C LYS A 260 -16.72 -7.43 9.62
N TYR A 261 -15.50 -7.09 9.23
CA TYR A 261 -14.75 -6.05 9.92
C TYR A 261 -14.74 -4.68 9.23
N SER A 262 -14.97 -4.60 7.93
CA SER A 262 -15.03 -3.34 7.18
C SER A 262 -16.14 -3.38 6.13
N GLY A 263 -16.69 -2.22 5.79
CA GLY A 263 -17.74 -2.10 4.76
C GLY A 263 -17.29 -2.48 3.33
N PHE A 264 -15.99 -2.80 3.15
CA PHE A 264 -15.41 -3.21 1.87
C PHE A 264 -14.96 -4.67 1.83
N ASN A 265 -15.24 -5.46 2.87
CA ASN A 265 -14.88 -6.88 2.89
C ASN A 265 -15.55 -7.65 1.75
N ASP A 266 -16.82 -7.37 1.47
CA ASP A 266 -17.56 -8.03 0.40
C ASP A 266 -16.91 -7.79 -0.97
N LYS A 267 -16.35 -6.60 -1.20
CA LYS A 267 -15.59 -6.29 -2.43
C LYS A 267 -14.31 -7.11 -2.52
N TYR A 268 -13.61 -7.35 -1.40
CA TYR A 268 -12.42 -8.21 -1.42
C TYR A 268 -12.78 -9.61 -1.92
N TYR A 269 -13.83 -10.22 -1.39
CA TYR A 269 -14.27 -11.56 -1.81
C TYR A 269 -14.85 -11.58 -3.22
N LEU A 270 -15.50 -10.50 -3.64
CA LEU A 270 -15.94 -10.34 -5.03
C LEU A 270 -14.73 -10.36 -6.00
N TYR A 271 -13.65 -9.67 -5.69
CA TYR A 271 -12.45 -9.72 -6.53
C TYR A 271 -11.73 -11.06 -6.43
N LEU A 272 -11.65 -11.65 -5.25
CA LEU A 272 -11.06 -12.97 -5.03
C LEU A 272 -11.77 -14.05 -5.88
N SER A 273 -13.10 -14.04 -5.94
CA SER A 273 -13.87 -14.99 -6.76
C SER A 273 -13.62 -14.86 -8.27
N ASN A 274 -12.96 -13.79 -8.72
CA ASN A 274 -12.56 -13.58 -10.10
C ASN A 274 -11.08 -13.92 -10.36
N THR A 275 -10.39 -14.46 -9.36
CA THR A 275 -9.02 -14.98 -9.49
C THR A 275 -9.02 -16.50 -9.65
N ASP A 276 -7.88 -17.05 -10.06
CA ASP A 276 -7.68 -18.51 -10.06
C ASP A 276 -7.38 -19.06 -8.64
N PHE A 277 -7.49 -18.25 -7.60
CA PHE A 277 -7.49 -18.63 -6.18
C PHE A 277 -8.91 -18.81 -5.60
N SER A 278 -9.95 -18.87 -6.41
CA SER A 278 -11.37 -18.84 -6.00
C SER A 278 -11.82 -20.01 -5.11
N GLU A 279 -11.03 -21.09 -5.03
CA GLU A 279 -11.32 -22.24 -4.16
C GLU A 279 -11.00 -22.00 -2.67
N VAL A 280 -10.53 -20.78 -2.34
CA VAL A 280 -10.16 -20.45 -0.95
C VAL A 280 -11.42 -20.26 -0.11
N ASN A 281 -11.56 -21.08 0.91
CA ASN A 281 -12.62 -20.96 1.90
C ASN A 281 -12.57 -19.60 2.60
N MET A 282 -13.75 -19.04 2.93
CA MET A 282 -13.83 -17.84 3.77
C MET A 282 -13.02 -18.06 5.06
N PRO A 283 -12.16 -17.11 5.46
CA PRO A 283 -11.38 -17.27 6.65
C PRO A 283 -12.27 -17.43 7.87
N GLN A 284 -11.90 -18.38 8.72
CA GLN A 284 -12.50 -18.50 10.03
C GLN A 284 -11.86 -17.46 10.96
N PRO A 285 -12.61 -16.78 11.83
CA PRO A 285 -12.04 -15.87 12.81
C PRO A 285 -10.95 -16.60 13.62
N SER A 286 -9.74 -16.05 13.66
CA SER A 286 -8.67 -16.67 14.43
C SER A 286 -9.04 -16.72 15.91
N LYS A 287 -8.69 -17.81 16.62
CA LYS A 287 -8.96 -17.98 18.06
C LYS A 287 -8.38 -16.82 18.91
N ASN A 288 -7.36 -16.14 18.42
CA ASN A 288 -6.73 -14.96 19.08
C ASN A 288 -7.57 -13.67 19.03
N MET A 289 -8.74 -13.71 18.39
CA MET A 289 -9.61 -12.54 18.17
C MET A 289 -10.77 -12.41 19.14
N GLN A 290 -10.88 -13.27 20.11
CA GLN A 290 -11.87 -13.14 21.19
C GLN A 290 -11.36 -12.20 22.28
N GLY A 291 -11.34 -10.90 22.03
CA GLY A 291 -10.85 -9.97 23.04
C GLY A 291 -11.44 -8.55 22.95
N LYS A 292 -11.36 -7.81 24.06
CA LYS A 292 -11.86 -6.42 24.22
C LYS A 292 -11.38 -5.44 23.13
N SER A 293 -10.29 -5.73 22.40
CA SER A 293 -9.79 -4.86 21.33
C SER A 293 -10.64 -4.91 20.06
N ILE A 294 -11.22 -6.09 19.74
CA ILE A 294 -12.10 -6.27 18.57
C ILE A 294 -13.43 -5.59 18.79
N CYS A 295 -14.03 -5.80 19.98
CA CYS A 295 -15.28 -5.12 20.33
C CYS A 295 -15.11 -3.59 20.23
N ARG A 296 -14.00 -3.04 20.73
CA ARG A 296 -13.71 -1.59 20.62
C ARG A 296 -13.60 -1.12 19.16
N GLN A 297 -13.04 -1.91 18.28
CA GLN A 297 -12.88 -1.51 16.88
C GLN A 297 -14.17 -1.69 16.10
N ILE A 298 -14.93 -2.76 16.31
CA ILE A 298 -16.28 -2.94 15.76
C ILE A 298 -17.18 -1.77 16.17
N ILE A 299 -17.12 -1.36 17.44
CA ILE A 299 -17.84 -0.18 17.93
C ILE A 299 -17.38 1.08 17.20
N ARG A 300 -16.08 1.30 17.01
CA ARG A 300 -15.53 2.46 16.28
C ARG A 300 -16.00 2.51 14.83
N LEU A 301 -16.08 1.36 14.15
CA LEU A 301 -16.56 1.26 12.76
C LEU A 301 -18.07 1.45 12.69
N LYS A 302 -18.85 0.78 13.55
CA LYS A 302 -20.32 0.92 13.58
C LYS A 302 -20.79 2.34 13.91
N ILE A 303 -20.11 3.04 14.83
CA ILE A 303 -20.41 4.44 15.14
C ILE A 303 -20.02 5.37 13.97
N ALA A 304 -19.09 4.96 13.11
CA ALA A 304 -18.72 5.72 11.93
C ALA A 304 -19.71 5.60 10.76
N ASP A 305 -20.57 4.58 10.78
CA ASP A 305 -21.62 4.36 9.78
C ASP A 305 -22.96 5.04 10.15
N LEU A 306 -23.07 5.57 11.39
CA LEU A 306 -24.14 6.47 11.85
C LEU A 306 -23.75 7.94 11.57
#